data_14f78e484d0feac7e869f99cc902555f
#
_entry.id   14f78e484d0feac7e869f99cc902555f
#
_cell.length_a   1.000
_cell.length_b   1.000
_cell.length_c   1.000
_cell.angle_alpha   90.00
_cell.angle_beta   90.00
_cell.angle_gamma   90.00
#
_symmetry.space_group_name_H-M   'P 1'
#
loop_
_entity.id
_entity.type
_entity.pdbx_description
1 polymer ?
#
loop_
_entity_poly.entity_id
_entity_poly.type
_entity_poly.pdbx_seq_one_letter_code
_entity_poly.pdbx_strand_id
1 'polypeptide(L)'
;EHPILILHPENLNIPDNMFPPYVAKLAVSEDWLGTRNGIAGYNSMMMSHEFYQLFSDTEYILICHTDAWIFRDELTHWCKQNYDCIAAPWIERPIYRLPIIKQYMKWLKAHKEQNGKFCRQTLYGKIGNGGLSLRRVEAFKEACITYRKEIETYNSHREHCFNEDVFWAT
;
A
#
# COMPACT_ATOMS: atom_id res chain seq x y z
N GLU A 1 -22.15 -10.42 -0.77
CA GLU A 1 -21.78 -9.15 -0.09
C GLU A 1 -20.46 -9.40 0.67
N HIS A 2 -19.55 -8.42 0.60
CA HIS A 2 -18.27 -8.49 1.30
C HIS A 2 -18.36 -7.66 2.60
N PRO A 3 -17.78 -8.11 3.72
CA PRO A 3 -17.68 -7.30 4.93
C PRO A 3 -16.90 -6.01 4.65
N ILE A 4 -17.38 -4.89 5.18
CA ILE A 4 -16.70 -3.60 5.05
C ILE A 4 -16.30 -3.15 6.45
N LEU A 5 -15.02 -2.80 6.60
CA LEU A 5 -14.47 -2.27 7.83
C LEU A 5 -13.83 -0.91 7.57
N ILE A 6 -14.23 0.09 8.33
CA ILE A 6 -13.59 1.41 8.32
C ILE A 6 -12.60 1.48 9.48
N LEU A 7 -11.33 1.70 9.12
CA LEU A 7 -10.28 2.01 10.07
C LEU A 7 -10.22 3.51 10.30
N HIS A 8 -10.18 3.91 11.56
CA HIS A 8 -10.09 5.32 11.92
C HIS A 8 -9.20 5.52 13.16
N PRO A 9 -8.59 6.70 13.34
CA PRO A 9 -7.83 6.97 14.55
C PRO A 9 -8.75 7.03 15.79
N GLU A 10 -8.23 6.61 16.93
CA GLU A 10 -8.99 6.54 18.20
C GLU A 10 -9.61 7.87 18.62
N ASN A 11 -8.97 9.00 18.31
CA ASN A 11 -9.46 10.34 18.63
C ASN A 11 -10.53 10.85 17.66
N LEU A 12 -10.85 10.13 16.59
CA LEU A 12 -11.91 10.50 15.64
C LEU A 12 -13.24 9.90 16.07
N ASN A 13 -14.17 10.74 16.49
CA ASN A 13 -15.55 10.31 16.74
C ASN A 13 -16.31 10.21 15.43
N ILE A 14 -16.70 8.99 15.05
CA ILE A 14 -17.55 8.74 13.87
C ILE A 14 -18.99 8.53 14.35
N PRO A 15 -19.94 9.41 14.01
CA PRO A 15 -21.35 9.24 14.36
C PRO A 15 -21.89 7.89 13.90
N ASP A 16 -22.78 7.29 14.69
CA ASP A 16 -23.32 5.95 14.39
C ASP A 16 -24.18 5.90 13.13
N ASN A 17 -24.77 7.02 12.76
CA ASN A 17 -25.60 7.16 11.57
C ASN A 17 -24.85 7.57 10.31
N MET A 18 -23.50 7.72 10.37
CA MET A 18 -22.70 8.13 9.23
C MET A 18 -22.60 7.05 8.15
N PHE A 19 -22.62 5.78 8.56
CA PHE A 19 -22.50 4.62 7.65
C PHE A 19 -23.66 3.65 7.87
N PRO A 20 -23.99 2.83 6.86
CA PRO A 20 -24.98 1.76 7.02
C PRO A 20 -24.59 0.79 8.16
N PRO A 21 -25.57 0.16 8.84
CA PRO A 21 -25.32 -0.71 10.00
C PRO A 21 -24.41 -1.93 9.74
N TYR A 22 -24.29 -2.34 8.48
CA TYR A 22 -23.42 -3.46 8.08
C TYR A 22 -21.95 -3.08 7.92
N VAL A 23 -21.61 -1.80 8.03
CA VAL A 23 -20.23 -1.30 7.97
C VAL A 23 -19.67 -1.28 9.39
N ALA A 24 -18.67 -2.13 9.64
CA ALA A 24 -17.96 -2.14 10.92
C ALA A 24 -16.97 -0.98 11.01
N LYS A 25 -16.68 -0.55 12.24
CA LYS A 25 -15.68 0.48 12.52
C LYS A 25 -14.64 -0.11 13.47
N LEU A 26 -13.37 0.19 13.23
CA LEU A 26 -12.27 -0.21 14.09
C LEU A 26 -11.37 0.99 14.38
N ALA A 27 -11.34 1.39 15.62
CA ALA A 27 -10.39 2.41 16.09
C ALA A 27 -8.97 1.82 16.16
N VAL A 28 -8.01 2.55 15.61
CA VAL A 28 -6.60 2.19 15.66
C VAL A 28 -5.79 3.34 16.24
N SER A 29 -4.55 3.06 16.65
CA SER A 29 -3.66 4.06 17.24
C SER A 29 -3.54 5.31 16.37
N GLU A 30 -3.53 6.47 17.01
CA GLU A 30 -3.23 7.75 16.36
C GLU A 30 -1.84 7.79 15.74
N ASP A 31 -0.92 6.95 16.21
CA ASP A 31 0.40 6.81 15.60
C ASP A 31 0.34 6.18 14.21
N TRP A 32 -0.71 5.41 13.93
CA TRP A 32 -0.95 4.79 12.62
C TRP A 32 -1.76 5.69 11.68
N LEU A 33 -2.94 6.14 12.09
CA LEU A 33 -3.87 6.90 11.24
C LEU A 33 -4.10 8.34 11.72
N GLY A 34 -3.37 8.82 12.68
CA GLY A 34 -3.52 10.20 13.16
C GLY A 34 -2.82 11.23 12.29
N THR A 35 -3.16 12.49 12.53
CA THR A 35 -2.50 13.65 11.89
C THR A 35 -1.06 13.85 12.34
N ARG A 36 -0.68 13.29 13.48
CA ARG A 36 0.64 13.41 14.10
C ARG A 36 1.77 12.87 13.22
N ASN A 37 1.60 11.64 12.71
CA ASN A 37 2.60 10.96 11.88
C ASN A 37 2.25 10.99 10.39
N GLY A 38 0.99 11.28 10.03
CA GLY A 38 0.53 11.36 8.65
C GLY A 38 0.85 10.11 7.82
N ILE A 39 1.47 10.31 6.66
CA ILE A 39 1.85 9.21 5.73
C ILE A 39 2.81 8.22 6.39
N ALA A 40 3.71 8.67 7.25
CA ALA A 40 4.67 7.77 7.90
C ALA A 40 3.99 6.83 8.92
N GLY A 41 2.95 7.29 9.61
CA GLY A 41 2.14 6.43 10.47
C GLY A 41 1.42 5.36 9.66
N TYR A 42 0.79 5.76 8.56
CA TYR A 42 0.16 4.83 7.63
C TYR A 42 1.16 3.80 7.06
N ASN A 43 2.33 4.24 6.61
CA ASN A 43 3.38 3.34 6.13
C ASN A 43 3.79 2.31 7.20
N SER A 44 4.01 2.78 8.43
CA SER A 44 4.36 1.92 9.57
C SER A 44 3.26 0.90 9.86
N MET A 45 1.98 1.31 9.81
CA MET A 45 0.84 0.40 9.95
C MET A 45 0.85 -0.68 8.87
N MET A 46 0.96 -0.29 7.60
CA MET A 46 0.90 -1.19 6.44
C MET A 46 2.10 -2.15 6.34
N MET A 47 3.17 -1.87 7.07
CA MET A 47 4.37 -2.72 7.18
C MET A 47 4.50 -3.37 8.58
N SER A 48 3.43 -3.39 9.39
CA SER A 48 3.46 -3.99 10.73
C SER A 48 2.76 -5.35 10.76
N HIS A 49 3.37 -6.31 11.47
CA HIS A 49 2.77 -7.61 11.76
C HIS A 49 1.45 -7.44 12.54
N GLU A 50 1.42 -6.51 13.47
CA GLU A 50 0.28 -6.22 14.35
C GLU A 50 -0.95 -5.81 13.55
N PHE A 51 -0.79 -5.04 12.49
CA PHE A 51 -1.90 -4.68 11.61
C PHE A 51 -2.52 -5.92 10.95
N TYR A 52 -1.73 -6.78 10.32
CA TYR A 52 -2.26 -7.99 9.68
C TYR A 52 -2.79 -9.01 10.68
N GLN A 53 -2.28 -9.01 11.92
CA GLN A 53 -2.78 -9.85 13.00
C GLN A 53 -4.24 -9.55 13.35
N LEU A 54 -4.72 -8.32 13.15
CA LEU A 54 -6.13 -7.93 13.36
C LEU A 54 -7.08 -8.70 12.43
N PHE A 55 -6.58 -9.24 11.33
CA PHE A 55 -7.36 -9.91 10.29
C PHE A 55 -7.03 -11.41 10.17
N SER A 56 -6.46 -12.02 11.20
CA SER A 56 -6.02 -13.43 11.16
C SER A 56 -7.14 -14.44 10.87
N ASP A 57 -8.40 -14.05 11.07
CA ASP A 57 -9.57 -14.87 10.75
C ASP A 57 -10.00 -14.76 9.28
N THR A 58 -9.31 -13.96 8.48
CA THR A 58 -9.60 -13.76 7.06
C THR A 58 -8.40 -14.15 6.19
N GLU A 59 -8.67 -14.75 5.03
CA GLU A 59 -7.59 -15.11 4.09
C GLU A 59 -7.04 -13.89 3.35
N TYR A 60 -7.91 -12.97 2.95
CA TYR A 60 -7.57 -11.77 2.20
C TYR A 60 -8.21 -10.52 2.79
N ILE A 61 -7.51 -9.40 2.69
CA ILE A 61 -8.05 -8.05 2.87
C ILE A 61 -7.87 -7.24 1.59
N LEU A 62 -8.91 -6.48 1.23
CA LEU A 62 -8.82 -5.45 0.20
C LEU A 62 -8.62 -4.10 0.87
N ILE A 63 -7.43 -3.53 0.72
CA ILE A 63 -7.17 -2.13 1.07
C ILE A 63 -7.83 -1.26 0.01
N CYS A 64 -8.68 -0.34 0.41
CA CYS A 64 -9.37 0.58 -0.48
C CYS A 64 -9.34 1.98 0.13
N HIS A 65 -8.56 2.88 -0.45
CA HIS A 65 -8.54 4.28 -0.05
C HIS A 65 -9.80 5.00 -0.52
N THR A 66 -10.13 6.11 0.12
CA THR A 66 -11.35 6.89 -0.16
C THR A 66 -11.38 7.52 -1.56
N ASP A 67 -10.24 7.64 -2.22
CA ASP A 67 -10.07 8.10 -3.60
C ASP A 67 -9.98 6.96 -4.64
N ALA A 68 -10.05 5.70 -4.19
CA ALA A 68 -10.12 4.54 -5.07
C ALA A 68 -11.58 4.25 -5.47
N TRP A 69 -11.77 3.79 -6.73
CA TRP A 69 -13.08 3.46 -7.24
C TRP A 69 -13.15 2.03 -7.75
N ILE A 70 -14.12 1.25 -7.24
CA ILE A 70 -14.36 -0.13 -7.66
C ILE A 70 -15.45 -0.12 -8.75
N PHE A 71 -15.07 -0.47 -9.99
CA PHE A 71 -15.98 -0.47 -11.14
C PHE A 71 -16.80 -1.76 -11.26
N ARG A 72 -16.29 -2.89 -10.74
CA ARG A 72 -16.91 -4.21 -10.80
C ARG A 72 -16.63 -4.98 -9.53
N ASP A 73 -17.61 -5.77 -9.09
CA ASP A 73 -17.42 -6.72 -8.00
C ASP A 73 -16.78 -8.02 -8.55
N GLU A 74 -15.45 -8.04 -8.57
CA GLU A 74 -14.65 -9.20 -8.97
C GLU A 74 -13.79 -9.74 -7.81
N LEU A 75 -14.04 -9.28 -6.58
CA LEU A 75 -13.19 -9.59 -5.43
C LEU A 75 -13.01 -11.11 -5.22
N THR A 76 -14.12 -11.87 -5.22
CA THR A 76 -14.07 -13.34 -5.09
C THR A 76 -13.29 -14.00 -6.22
N HIS A 77 -13.37 -13.47 -7.45
CA HIS A 77 -12.59 -13.97 -8.58
C HIS A 77 -11.09 -13.82 -8.32
N TRP A 78 -10.67 -12.64 -7.85
CA TRP A 78 -9.26 -12.34 -7.59
C TRP A 78 -8.70 -13.12 -6.40
N CYS A 79 -9.48 -13.30 -5.33
CA CYS A 79 -9.08 -14.17 -4.20
C CYS A 79 -8.79 -15.61 -4.67
N LYS A 80 -9.59 -16.15 -5.60
CA LYS A 80 -9.39 -17.51 -6.14
C LYS A 80 -8.15 -17.68 -7.02
N GLN A 81 -7.52 -16.58 -7.48
CA GLN A 81 -6.26 -16.65 -8.24
C GLN A 81 -5.05 -17.01 -7.38
N ASN A 82 -5.20 -17.01 -6.07
CA ASN A 82 -4.19 -17.46 -5.11
C ASN A 82 -2.87 -16.67 -5.12
N TYR A 83 -2.91 -15.38 -5.51
CA TYR A 83 -1.78 -14.47 -5.40
C TYR A 83 -1.67 -13.91 -3.98
N ASP A 84 -0.45 -13.66 -3.51
CA ASP A 84 -0.23 -13.03 -2.20
C ASP A 84 -0.53 -11.54 -2.21
N CYS A 85 -0.34 -10.88 -3.37
CA CYS A 85 -0.65 -9.48 -3.56
C CYS A 85 -1.17 -9.21 -4.97
N ILE A 86 -2.26 -8.43 -5.06
CA ILE A 86 -2.76 -7.88 -6.32
C ILE A 86 -2.95 -6.38 -6.12
N ALA A 87 -2.23 -5.58 -6.89
CA ALA A 87 -2.31 -4.13 -6.84
C ALA A 87 -2.06 -3.51 -8.22
N ALA A 88 -2.42 -2.25 -8.39
CA ALA A 88 -2.20 -1.55 -9.65
C ALA A 88 -0.69 -1.36 -9.91
N PRO A 89 -0.22 -1.58 -11.15
CA PRO A 89 1.17 -1.31 -11.50
C PRO A 89 1.43 0.18 -11.63
N TRP A 90 2.66 0.62 -11.36
CA TRP A 90 3.09 1.97 -11.75
C TRP A 90 3.25 2.07 -13.25
N ILE A 91 2.43 2.92 -13.86
CA ILE A 91 2.36 3.09 -15.31
C ILE A 91 3.36 4.16 -15.75
N GLU A 92 4.14 3.82 -16.78
CA GLU A 92 4.99 4.79 -17.47
C GLU A 92 4.13 5.81 -18.24
N ARG A 93 4.43 7.11 -18.10
CA ARG A 93 3.72 8.14 -18.86
C ARG A 93 3.95 7.95 -20.37
N PRO A 94 2.91 8.00 -21.22
CA PRO A 94 3.04 7.78 -22.67
C PRO A 94 4.11 8.66 -23.34
N ILE A 95 4.31 9.89 -22.87
CA ILE A 95 5.32 10.81 -23.38
C ILE A 95 6.75 10.27 -23.27
N TYR A 96 7.03 9.39 -22.29
CA TYR A 96 8.37 8.81 -22.10
C TYR A 96 8.72 7.76 -23.17
N ARG A 97 7.75 7.37 -24.01
CA ARG A 97 7.96 6.45 -25.14
C ARG A 97 8.50 7.16 -26.39
N LEU A 98 8.41 8.52 -26.43
CA LEU A 98 8.97 9.29 -27.53
C LEU A 98 10.50 9.12 -27.58
N PRO A 99 11.13 8.92 -28.79
CA PRO A 99 12.53 8.52 -28.91
C PRO A 99 13.53 9.41 -28.14
N ILE A 100 13.39 10.72 -28.27
CA ILE A 100 14.28 11.70 -27.61
C ILE A 100 14.10 11.65 -26.09
N ILE A 101 12.84 11.66 -25.64
CA ILE A 101 12.51 11.62 -24.20
C ILE A 101 12.94 10.28 -23.60
N LYS A 102 12.71 9.18 -24.32
CA LYS A 102 13.15 7.84 -23.90
C LYS A 102 14.66 7.76 -23.67
N GLN A 103 15.44 8.37 -24.58
CA GLN A 103 16.91 8.42 -24.44
C GLN A 103 17.32 9.25 -23.22
N TYR A 104 16.72 10.42 -23.04
CA TYR A 104 16.96 11.26 -21.86
C TYR A 104 16.59 10.54 -20.56
N MET A 105 15.45 9.85 -20.53
CA MET A 105 14.99 9.12 -19.36
C MET A 105 15.92 7.94 -19.01
N LYS A 106 16.46 7.23 -20.03
CA LYS A 106 17.47 6.20 -19.81
C LYS A 106 18.75 6.77 -19.20
N TRP A 107 19.22 7.88 -19.74
CA TRP A 107 20.40 8.57 -19.21
C TRP A 107 20.16 9.02 -17.76
N LEU A 108 19.00 9.63 -17.49
CA LEU A 108 18.63 10.08 -16.14
C LEU A 108 18.58 8.93 -15.12
N LYS A 109 18.03 7.78 -15.54
CA LYS A 109 18.00 6.56 -14.70
C LYS A 109 19.43 6.13 -14.36
N ALA A 110 20.27 5.93 -15.37
CA ALA A 110 21.67 5.51 -15.18
C ALA A 110 22.45 6.49 -14.29
N HIS A 111 22.28 7.81 -14.51
CA HIS A 111 22.94 8.83 -13.70
C HIS A 111 22.49 8.80 -12.22
N LYS A 112 21.19 8.59 -11.97
CA LYS A 112 20.68 8.46 -10.59
C LYS A 112 21.21 7.19 -9.91
N GLU A 113 21.20 6.05 -10.61
CA GLU A 113 21.68 4.77 -10.08
C GLU A 113 23.17 4.83 -9.74
N GLN A 114 24.00 5.43 -10.61
CA GLN A 114 25.44 5.66 -10.34
C GLN A 114 25.70 6.52 -9.10
N ASN A 115 24.79 7.44 -8.78
CA ASN A 115 24.90 8.32 -7.62
C ASN A 115 24.16 7.78 -6.38
N GLY A 116 23.71 6.51 -6.40
CA GLY A 116 22.95 5.91 -5.30
C GLY A 116 21.61 6.58 -5.02
N LYS A 117 21.05 7.32 -6.00
CA LYS A 117 19.77 8.02 -5.84
C LYS A 117 18.61 7.19 -6.34
N PHE A 118 17.53 7.18 -5.59
CA PHE A 118 16.29 6.52 -6.01
C PHE A 118 15.80 7.06 -7.36
N CYS A 119 15.38 6.15 -8.22
CA CYS A 119 14.79 6.49 -9.50
C CYS A 119 13.41 5.83 -9.65
N ARG A 120 12.36 6.66 -9.72
CA ARG A 120 10.98 6.17 -9.87
C ARG A 120 10.77 5.25 -11.09
N GLN A 121 11.61 5.34 -12.09
CA GLN A 121 11.55 4.48 -13.27
C GLN A 121 11.80 2.99 -12.95
N THR A 122 12.47 2.70 -11.84
CA THR A 122 12.69 1.31 -11.38
C THR A 122 11.39 0.63 -10.94
N LEU A 123 10.36 1.42 -10.67
CA LEU A 123 9.04 0.94 -10.25
C LEU A 123 8.10 0.69 -11.44
N TYR A 124 8.38 1.25 -12.64
CA TYR A 124 7.47 1.07 -13.78
C TYR A 124 7.28 -0.40 -14.15
N GLY A 125 6.02 -0.81 -14.25
CA GLY A 125 5.62 -2.19 -14.48
C GLY A 125 5.61 -3.09 -13.23
N LYS A 126 6.12 -2.61 -12.09
CA LYS A 126 5.97 -3.30 -10.80
C LYS A 126 4.61 -2.97 -10.19
N ILE A 127 4.02 -3.92 -9.49
CA ILE A 127 2.83 -3.69 -8.66
C ILE A 127 3.26 -2.95 -7.39
N GLY A 128 2.34 -2.21 -6.77
CA GLY A 128 2.64 -1.58 -5.49
C GLY A 128 1.81 -0.35 -5.15
N ASN A 129 0.88 0.08 -6.00
CA ASN A 129 -0.04 1.15 -5.60
C ASN A 129 -0.90 0.67 -4.42
N GLY A 130 -0.56 1.13 -3.20
CA GLY A 130 -1.17 0.69 -1.95
C GLY A 130 -2.64 1.10 -1.79
N GLY A 131 -3.11 2.15 -2.52
CA GLY A 131 -4.46 2.70 -2.37
C GLY A 131 -5.61 1.78 -2.81
N LEU A 132 -5.34 0.81 -3.68
CA LEU A 132 -6.23 -0.31 -4.00
C LEU A 132 -5.39 -1.57 -4.15
N SER A 133 -5.37 -2.40 -3.11
CA SER A 133 -4.56 -3.63 -3.13
C SER A 133 -5.23 -4.76 -2.36
N LEU A 134 -5.31 -5.93 -3.00
CA LEU A 134 -5.74 -7.18 -2.38
C LEU A 134 -4.50 -7.88 -1.81
N ARG A 135 -4.53 -8.21 -0.53
CA ARG A 135 -3.39 -8.77 0.21
C ARG A 135 -3.81 -10.06 0.92
N ARG A 136 -3.01 -11.11 0.77
CA ARG A 136 -3.17 -12.33 1.57
C ARG A 136 -2.62 -12.06 2.97
N VAL A 137 -3.47 -12.17 3.98
CA VAL A 137 -3.14 -11.77 5.35
C VAL A 137 -1.92 -12.50 5.88
N GLU A 138 -1.88 -13.82 5.76
CA GLU A 138 -0.77 -14.62 6.31
C GLU A 138 0.56 -14.32 5.61
N ALA A 139 0.57 -14.15 4.27
CA ALA A 139 1.78 -13.82 3.53
C ALA A 139 2.37 -12.47 3.97
N PHE A 140 1.51 -11.46 4.19
CA PHE A 140 1.97 -10.15 4.66
C PHE A 140 2.40 -10.18 6.13
N LYS A 141 1.74 -10.97 6.99
CA LYS A 141 2.20 -11.21 8.37
C LYS A 141 3.61 -11.79 8.42
N GLU A 142 3.84 -12.86 7.67
CA GLU A 142 5.15 -13.51 7.58
C GLU A 142 6.20 -12.58 7.00
N ALA A 143 5.86 -11.83 5.95
CA ALA A 143 6.76 -10.87 5.33
C ALA A 143 7.17 -9.74 6.30
N CYS A 144 6.25 -9.23 7.11
CA CYS A 144 6.57 -8.24 8.15
C CYS A 144 7.59 -8.75 9.17
N ILE A 145 7.55 -10.04 9.51
CA ILE A 145 8.52 -10.65 10.42
C ILE A 145 9.85 -10.88 9.69
N THR A 146 9.79 -11.44 8.49
CA THR A 146 10.97 -11.84 7.72
C THR A 146 11.83 -10.63 7.34
N TYR A 147 11.20 -9.54 6.90
CA TYR A 147 11.86 -8.32 6.42
C TYR A 147 11.89 -7.21 7.48
N ARG A 148 11.86 -7.58 8.75
CA ARG A 148 11.79 -6.61 9.86
C ARG A 148 12.88 -5.54 9.82
N LYS A 149 14.12 -5.91 9.50
CA LYS A 149 15.26 -4.97 9.45
C LYS A 149 15.12 -3.95 8.32
N GLU A 150 14.66 -4.41 7.15
CA GLU A 150 14.38 -3.58 6.00
C GLU A 150 13.22 -2.62 6.28
N ILE A 151 12.17 -3.11 6.93
CA ILE A 151 11.03 -2.31 7.39
C ILE A 151 11.46 -1.24 8.38
N GLU A 152 12.30 -1.56 9.36
CA GLU A 152 12.88 -0.60 10.31
C GLU A 152 13.66 0.49 9.57
N THR A 153 14.42 0.11 8.52
CA THR A 153 15.13 1.07 7.66
C THR A 153 14.15 1.97 6.93
N TYR A 154 13.11 1.42 6.29
CA TYR A 154 12.09 2.20 5.59
C TYR A 154 11.37 3.17 6.54
N ASN A 155 10.95 2.72 7.71
CA ASN A 155 10.28 3.52 8.72
C ASN A 155 11.16 4.64 9.33
N SER A 156 12.49 4.53 9.23
CA SER A 156 13.42 5.58 9.70
C SER A 156 13.53 6.76 8.73
N HIS A 157 13.02 6.64 7.50
CA HIS A 157 13.06 7.65 6.46
C HIS A 157 11.68 8.28 6.25
N ARG A 158 11.67 9.49 5.66
CA ARG A 158 10.44 10.26 5.40
C ARG A 158 10.23 10.59 3.92
N GLU A 159 11.17 10.23 3.07
CA GLU A 159 11.10 10.44 1.63
C GLU A 159 10.16 9.44 0.98
N HIS A 160 9.46 9.86 -0.07
CA HIS A 160 8.48 9.03 -0.79
C HIS A 160 9.02 7.72 -1.37
N CYS A 161 10.33 7.60 -1.52
CA CYS A 161 10.95 6.34 -1.96
C CYS A 161 10.99 5.27 -0.86
N PHE A 162 10.66 5.64 0.36
CA PHE A 162 10.54 4.73 1.51
C PHE A 162 9.09 4.50 1.93
N ASN A 163 8.12 4.83 1.08
CA ASN A 163 6.73 4.50 1.33
C ASN A 163 6.51 2.97 1.26
N GLU A 164 5.46 2.50 1.93
CA GLU A 164 5.10 1.08 2.02
C GLU A 164 4.87 0.44 0.65
N ASP A 165 4.26 1.18 -0.27
CA ASP A 165 3.97 0.73 -1.63
C ASP A 165 5.26 0.52 -2.45
N VAL A 166 6.31 1.31 -2.20
CA VAL A 166 7.64 1.09 -2.78
C VAL A 166 8.30 -0.14 -2.15
N PHE A 167 8.19 -0.31 -0.83
CA PHE A 167 8.72 -1.47 -0.12
C PHE A 167 8.18 -2.78 -0.70
N TRP A 168 6.86 -2.90 -0.82
CA TRP A 168 6.23 -4.13 -1.33
C TRP A 168 6.47 -4.37 -2.83
N ALA A 169 6.97 -3.38 -3.57
CA ALA A 169 7.29 -3.48 -5.00
C ALA A 169 8.75 -3.85 -5.30
N THR A 170 9.66 -3.77 -4.33
CA THR A 170 11.12 -3.93 -4.55
C THR A 170 11.65 -5.18 -3.94
#